data_da1542e098dc98dccfcdb5e643a0229f
#
_entry.id   da1542e098dc98dccfcdb5e643a0229f
#
_cell.length_a   1.000
_cell.length_b   1.000
_cell.length_c   1.000
_cell.angle_alpha   90.00
_cell.angle_beta   90.00
_cell.angle_gamma   90.00
#
_symmetry.space_group_name_H-M   'P 1'
#
loop_
_entity.id
_entity.type
_entity.pdbx_description
1 polymer ?
#
loop_
_entity_poly.entity_id
_entity_poly.type
_entity_poly.pdbx_seq_one_letter_code
_entity_poly.pdbx_strand_id
1 'polypeptide(L)'
;MNLHPTAQARGIEHIALDEVDSTNAQALRYGQQGLRGPLWVTAQTQSAGRGRRGRNWVSEPGNLYASLLLADPAPIMQVAQCSFVAALAVRDAVCDAAPAVAARLSLKWPNDVLCDGRKLAGILIEGEGGRPLMVAIGIGINCRHHPRDAAYPATDLAAQGAEASAADAFAALSRRMAERLALWN
;
A
#
# COMPACT_ATOMS: atom_id res chain seq x y z
N MET A 1 -12.22 -3.34 6.94
CA MET A 1 -11.25 -4.14 6.15
C MET A 1 -10.68 -5.22 7.05
N ASN A 2 -10.41 -6.43 6.53
CA ASN A 2 -9.86 -7.53 7.31
C ASN A 2 -8.60 -8.07 6.63
N LEU A 3 -7.64 -8.53 7.45
CA LEU A 3 -6.47 -9.26 6.96
C LEU A 3 -6.88 -10.61 6.36
N HIS A 4 -6.14 -11.04 5.34
CA HIS A 4 -6.24 -12.42 4.86
C HIS A 4 -5.73 -13.40 5.95
N PRO A 5 -6.34 -14.60 6.10
CA PRO A 5 -5.92 -15.58 7.11
C PRO A 5 -4.42 -15.94 7.06
N THR A 6 -3.83 -16.01 5.86
CA THR A 6 -2.40 -16.25 5.69
C THR A 6 -1.53 -15.17 6.34
N ALA A 7 -1.95 -13.89 6.30
CA ALA A 7 -1.22 -12.79 6.94
C ALA A 7 -1.36 -12.88 8.47
N GLN A 8 -2.57 -13.21 8.96
CA GLN A 8 -2.82 -13.42 10.40
C GLN A 8 -2.00 -14.58 10.95
N ALA A 9 -1.93 -15.71 10.23
CA ALA A 9 -1.13 -16.87 10.61
C ALA A 9 0.38 -16.58 10.71
N ARG A 10 0.85 -15.50 10.09
CA ARG A 10 2.24 -15.00 10.18
C ARG A 10 2.44 -13.95 11.28
N GLY A 11 1.46 -13.75 12.16
CA GLY A 11 1.53 -12.80 13.26
C GLY A 11 1.45 -11.32 12.82
N ILE A 12 0.97 -11.05 11.60
CA ILE A 12 0.77 -9.67 11.13
C ILE A 12 -0.48 -9.11 11.82
N GLU A 13 -0.34 -7.94 12.43
CA GLU A 13 -1.44 -7.23 13.09
C GLU A 13 -2.10 -6.21 12.15
N HIS A 14 -3.29 -5.71 12.53
CA HIS A 14 -4.01 -4.71 11.75
C HIS A 14 -4.78 -3.74 12.66
N ILE A 15 -4.64 -2.45 12.37
CA ILE A 15 -5.42 -1.36 12.95
C ILE A 15 -6.16 -0.65 11.81
N ALA A 16 -7.49 -0.64 11.89
CA ALA A 16 -8.35 0.08 10.96
C ALA A 16 -8.83 1.39 11.59
N LEU A 17 -8.72 2.48 10.84
CA LEU A 17 -9.13 3.82 11.23
C LEU A 17 -10.20 4.34 10.26
N ASP A 18 -11.08 5.21 10.75
CA ASP A 18 -12.02 5.91 9.87
C ASP A 18 -11.32 7.06 9.15
N GLU A 19 -10.61 7.91 9.90
CA GLU A 19 -9.88 9.05 9.38
C GLU A 19 -8.51 9.17 10.05
N VAL A 20 -7.52 9.63 9.29
CA VAL A 20 -6.17 9.92 9.77
C VAL A 20 -5.52 11.00 8.88
N ASP A 21 -4.49 11.67 9.38
CA ASP A 21 -3.69 12.58 8.53
C ASP A 21 -3.00 11.81 7.40
N SER A 22 -2.29 10.73 7.74
CA SER A 22 -1.62 9.81 6.81
C SER A 22 -1.41 8.45 7.48
N THR A 23 -1.76 7.37 6.78
CA THR A 23 -1.52 6.00 7.27
C THR A 23 -0.04 5.72 7.53
N ASN A 24 0.89 6.28 6.70
CA ASN A 24 2.33 6.19 6.93
C ASN A 24 2.75 6.92 8.20
N ALA A 25 2.29 8.16 8.40
CA ALA A 25 2.62 8.92 9.61
C ALA A 25 2.10 8.19 10.86
N GLN A 26 0.89 7.66 10.79
CA GLN A 26 0.31 6.92 11.92
C GLN A 26 1.06 5.61 12.20
N ALA A 27 1.46 4.87 11.16
CA ALA A 27 2.27 3.68 11.32
C ALA A 27 3.61 4.00 12.03
N LEU A 28 4.30 5.05 11.61
CA LEU A 28 5.55 5.50 12.27
C LEU A 28 5.29 5.95 13.71
N ARG A 29 4.18 6.67 14.02
CA ARG A 29 3.80 7.02 15.41
C ARG A 29 3.60 5.76 16.26
N TYR A 30 2.98 4.71 15.74
CA TYR A 30 2.88 3.43 16.45
C TYR A 30 4.27 2.82 16.72
N GLY A 31 5.18 2.91 15.76
CA GLY A 31 6.58 2.51 15.94
C GLY A 31 7.28 3.26 17.08
N GLN A 32 7.08 4.58 17.16
CA GLN A 32 7.60 5.43 18.26
C GLN A 32 7.01 5.04 19.62
N GLN A 33 5.76 4.58 19.65
CA GLN A 33 5.08 4.08 20.85
C GLN A 33 5.50 2.67 21.26
N GLY A 34 6.40 2.04 20.50
CA GLY A 34 6.99 0.75 20.83
C GLY A 34 6.43 -0.45 20.05
N LEU A 35 5.44 -0.27 19.16
CA LEU A 35 4.99 -1.35 18.28
C LEU A 35 6.08 -1.65 17.24
N ARG A 36 6.40 -2.93 17.06
CA ARG A 36 7.50 -3.33 16.18
C ARG A 36 7.04 -3.87 14.82
N GLY A 37 5.74 -4.18 14.69
CA GLY A 37 5.20 -4.81 13.49
C GLY A 37 5.63 -6.29 13.35
N PRO A 38 5.28 -6.92 12.23
CA PRO A 38 4.58 -6.31 11.08
C PRO A 38 3.15 -5.88 11.43
N LEU A 39 2.84 -4.62 11.19
CA LEU A 39 1.54 -4.02 11.51
C LEU A 39 0.99 -3.27 10.29
N TRP A 40 -0.21 -3.65 9.83
CA TRP A 40 -0.96 -2.87 8.88
C TRP A 40 -1.76 -1.77 9.58
N VAL A 41 -1.69 -0.57 9.03
CA VAL A 41 -2.58 0.55 9.37
C VAL A 41 -3.37 0.90 8.12
N THR A 42 -4.70 0.86 8.19
CA THR A 42 -5.58 1.28 7.10
C THR A 42 -6.48 2.43 7.55
N ALA A 43 -6.92 3.27 6.61
CA ALA A 43 -7.91 4.31 6.87
C ALA A 43 -8.94 4.37 5.74
N GLN A 44 -10.15 4.88 6.03
CA GLN A 44 -11.15 5.15 5.00
C GLN A 44 -10.84 6.46 4.25
N THR A 45 -10.28 7.45 4.97
CA THR A 45 -9.87 8.75 4.40
C THR A 45 -8.54 9.21 5.01
N GLN A 46 -7.82 10.07 4.26
CA GLN A 46 -6.64 10.75 4.77
C GLN A 46 -6.76 12.25 4.52
N SER A 47 -6.59 13.07 5.56
CA SER A 47 -6.63 14.54 5.43
C SER A 47 -5.33 15.15 4.87
N ALA A 48 -4.21 14.43 4.99
CA ALA A 48 -2.89 14.83 4.48
C ALA A 48 -2.15 13.66 3.82
N GLY A 49 -2.84 12.93 2.93
CA GLY A 49 -2.24 11.84 2.17
C GLY A 49 -1.04 12.29 1.34
N ARG A 50 0.04 11.51 1.34
CA ARG A 50 1.31 11.88 0.72
C ARG A 50 1.73 10.93 -0.39
N GLY A 51 2.26 11.52 -1.44
CA GLY A 51 3.05 10.85 -2.47
C GLY A 51 4.52 11.29 -2.42
N ARG A 52 5.33 10.75 -3.30
CA ARG A 52 6.76 11.13 -3.42
C ARG A 52 6.92 12.62 -3.78
N ARG A 53 8.04 13.22 -3.32
CA ARG A 53 8.41 14.61 -3.60
C ARG A 53 7.37 15.62 -3.12
N GLY A 54 6.71 15.35 -1.99
CA GLY A 54 5.73 16.25 -1.38
C GLY A 54 4.40 16.38 -2.14
N ARG A 55 4.14 15.53 -3.14
CA ARG A 55 2.86 15.54 -3.84
C ARG A 55 1.75 15.01 -2.93
N ASN A 56 0.57 15.59 -3.03
CA ASN A 56 -0.61 15.09 -2.34
C ASN A 56 -1.10 13.77 -2.97
N TRP A 57 -1.58 12.87 -2.12
CA TRP A 57 -2.36 11.72 -2.51
C TRP A 57 -3.81 11.97 -2.11
N VAL A 58 -4.69 12.18 -3.09
CA VAL A 58 -6.13 12.40 -2.84
C VAL A 58 -6.71 11.13 -2.23
N SER A 59 -7.40 11.28 -1.10
CA SER A 59 -7.81 10.14 -0.28
C SER A 59 -9.29 10.18 0.07
N GLU A 60 -10.13 10.06 -0.94
CA GLU A 60 -11.60 9.98 -0.83
C GLU A 60 -12.06 8.57 -0.43
N PRO A 61 -13.21 8.43 0.26
CA PRO A 61 -13.75 7.11 0.62
C PRO A 61 -13.93 6.20 -0.60
N GLY A 62 -13.68 4.89 -0.41
CA GLY A 62 -13.87 3.89 -1.46
C GLY A 62 -12.58 3.39 -2.11
N ASN A 63 -11.45 4.06 -1.89
CA ASN A 63 -10.11 3.59 -2.27
C ASN A 63 -9.39 2.90 -1.11
N LEU A 64 -8.32 2.19 -1.39
CA LEU A 64 -7.47 1.60 -0.36
C LEU A 64 -6.32 2.56 0.01
N TYR A 65 -6.20 2.85 1.30
CA TYR A 65 -5.06 3.52 1.92
C TYR A 65 -4.54 2.64 3.03
N ALA A 66 -3.37 2.07 2.83
CA ALA A 66 -2.77 1.10 3.75
C ALA A 66 -1.28 1.37 3.92
N SER A 67 -0.77 1.20 5.13
CA SER A 67 0.66 1.26 5.43
C SER A 67 1.09 0.06 6.25
N LEU A 68 2.16 -0.62 5.82
CA LEU A 68 2.78 -1.69 6.58
C LEU A 68 3.98 -1.14 7.35
N LEU A 69 3.93 -1.22 8.68
CA LEU A 69 5.04 -0.92 9.58
C LEU A 69 5.91 -2.14 9.75
N LEU A 70 7.22 -1.96 9.58
CA LEU A 70 8.27 -2.97 9.81
C LEU A 70 9.39 -2.37 10.67
N ALA A 71 9.95 -3.17 11.59
CA ALA A 71 11.15 -2.83 12.33
C ALA A 71 12.35 -3.58 11.74
N ASP A 72 13.43 -2.86 11.40
CA ASP A 72 14.67 -3.40 10.81
C ASP A 72 14.43 -4.40 9.66
N PRO A 73 13.59 -4.07 8.64
CA PRO A 73 13.26 -5.04 7.59
C PRO A 73 14.48 -5.46 6.77
N ALA A 74 15.51 -4.61 6.71
CA ALA A 74 16.76 -4.85 6.01
C ALA A 74 17.80 -3.77 6.40
N PRO A 75 19.09 -3.96 6.07
CA PRO A 75 20.07 -2.89 6.13
C PRO A 75 19.59 -1.64 5.38
N ILE A 76 19.85 -0.44 5.94
CA ILE A 76 19.31 0.83 5.43
C ILE A 76 19.54 1.04 3.91
N MET A 77 20.66 0.57 3.39
CA MET A 77 20.99 0.64 1.95
C MET A 77 20.05 -0.20 1.07
N GLN A 78 19.37 -1.17 1.65
CA GLN A 78 18.46 -2.08 0.94
C GLN A 78 16.98 -1.73 1.15
N VAL A 79 16.64 -0.87 2.11
CA VAL A 79 15.24 -0.50 2.43
C VAL A 79 14.49 0.02 1.20
N ALA A 80 15.16 0.72 0.28
CA ALA A 80 14.55 1.18 -0.96
C ALA A 80 14.01 0.03 -1.83
N GLN A 81 14.54 -1.19 -1.69
CA GLN A 81 14.07 -2.38 -2.40
C GLN A 81 12.65 -2.80 -1.96
N CYS A 82 12.21 -2.40 -0.76
CA CYS A 82 10.83 -2.60 -0.32
C CYS A 82 9.81 -2.01 -1.31
N SER A 83 10.21 -0.99 -2.10
CA SER A 83 9.35 -0.43 -3.15
C SER A 83 9.06 -1.45 -4.26
N PHE A 84 10.03 -2.27 -4.63
CA PHE A 84 9.85 -3.33 -5.64
C PHE A 84 9.02 -4.50 -5.09
N VAL A 85 9.32 -4.90 -3.84
CA VAL A 85 8.55 -5.94 -3.13
C VAL A 85 7.08 -5.54 -3.06
N ALA A 86 6.81 -4.29 -2.67
CA ALA A 86 5.46 -3.76 -2.58
C ALA A 86 4.79 -3.64 -3.96
N ALA A 87 5.52 -3.22 -5.02
CA ALA A 87 4.97 -3.11 -6.37
C ALA A 87 4.53 -4.48 -6.92
N LEU A 88 5.34 -5.52 -6.70
CA LEU A 88 4.98 -6.89 -7.06
C LEU A 88 3.79 -7.39 -6.24
N ALA A 89 3.76 -7.13 -4.93
CA ALA A 89 2.65 -7.51 -4.06
C ALA A 89 1.34 -6.82 -4.47
N VAL A 90 1.38 -5.52 -4.80
CA VAL A 90 0.21 -4.75 -5.28
C VAL A 90 -0.28 -5.31 -6.60
N ARG A 91 0.61 -5.56 -7.58
CA ARG A 91 0.23 -6.17 -8.86
C ARG A 91 -0.47 -7.49 -8.66
N ASP A 92 0.13 -8.38 -7.87
CA ASP A 92 -0.43 -9.71 -7.62
C ASP A 92 -1.78 -9.63 -6.85
N ALA A 93 -1.88 -8.71 -5.90
CA ALA A 93 -3.13 -8.47 -5.16
C ALA A 93 -4.26 -7.97 -6.07
N VAL A 94 -3.94 -7.06 -7.01
CA VAL A 94 -4.91 -6.59 -8.00
C VAL A 94 -5.30 -7.72 -8.96
N CYS A 95 -4.37 -8.58 -9.37
CA CYS A 95 -4.70 -9.76 -10.19
C CYS A 95 -5.69 -10.70 -9.46
N ASP A 96 -5.52 -10.87 -8.15
CA ASP A 96 -6.41 -11.73 -7.35
C ASP A 96 -7.79 -11.09 -7.15
N ALA A 97 -7.83 -9.80 -6.77
CA ALA A 97 -9.07 -9.10 -6.46
C ALA A 97 -9.87 -8.70 -7.71
N ALA A 98 -9.20 -8.46 -8.83
CA ALA A 98 -9.77 -7.97 -10.07
C ALA A 98 -9.15 -8.70 -11.30
N PRO A 99 -9.42 -10.00 -11.50
CA PRO A 99 -8.80 -10.78 -12.58
C PRO A 99 -8.99 -10.20 -13.98
N ALA A 100 -10.10 -9.51 -14.21
CA ALA A 100 -10.43 -8.87 -15.49
C ALA A 100 -9.39 -7.83 -15.96
N VAL A 101 -8.62 -7.25 -15.05
CA VAL A 101 -7.58 -6.25 -15.39
C VAL A 101 -6.15 -6.84 -15.42
N ALA A 102 -5.97 -8.12 -15.04
CA ALA A 102 -4.66 -8.72 -14.82
C ALA A 102 -3.69 -8.58 -16.01
N ALA A 103 -4.17 -8.82 -17.24
CA ALA A 103 -3.35 -8.73 -18.46
C ALA A 103 -2.97 -7.30 -18.85
N ARG A 104 -3.64 -6.29 -18.26
CA ARG A 104 -3.44 -4.86 -18.55
C ARG A 104 -2.54 -4.17 -17.53
N LEU A 105 -2.10 -4.91 -16.49
CA LEU A 105 -1.26 -4.37 -15.43
C LEU A 105 0.21 -4.33 -15.85
N SER A 106 0.86 -3.23 -15.52
CA SER A 106 2.30 -3.05 -15.67
C SER A 106 2.90 -2.31 -14.48
N LEU A 107 4.20 -2.48 -14.26
CA LEU A 107 4.93 -1.78 -13.21
C LEU A 107 5.68 -0.60 -13.82
N LYS A 108 5.53 0.58 -13.23
CA LYS A 108 6.31 1.77 -13.58
C LYS A 108 7.28 2.08 -12.44
N TRP A 109 8.55 1.84 -12.73
CA TRP A 109 9.62 2.15 -11.78
C TRP A 109 9.57 3.62 -11.33
N PRO A 110 9.85 3.91 -10.06
CA PRO A 110 10.20 2.95 -9.00
C PRO A 110 9.02 2.53 -8.10
N ASN A 111 7.80 3.03 -8.27
CA ASN A 111 6.78 2.97 -7.22
C ASN A 111 5.32 3.02 -7.69
N ASP A 112 5.05 2.85 -8.96
CA ASP A 112 3.68 2.90 -9.48
C ASP A 112 3.26 1.58 -10.12
N VAL A 113 2.01 1.20 -9.94
CA VAL A 113 1.34 0.14 -10.71
C VAL A 113 0.36 0.80 -11.65
N LEU A 114 0.42 0.41 -12.92
CA LEU A 114 -0.41 0.97 -13.98
C LEU A 114 -1.40 -0.07 -14.49
N CYS A 115 -2.55 0.40 -14.97
CA CYS A 115 -3.49 -0.36 -15.81
C CYS A 115 -3.68 0.42 -17.11
N ASP A 116 -3.44 -0.21 -18.26
CA ASP A 116 -3.43 0.42 -19.59
C ASP A 116 -2.60 1.72 -19.63
N GLY A 117 -1.42 1.69 -19.02
CA GLY A 117 -0.52 2.85 -18.97
C GLY A 117 -0.96 3.97 -18.04
N ARG A 118 -2.10 3.85 -17.32
CA ARG A 118 -2.62 4.83 -16.37
C ARG A 118 -2.37 4.39 -14.94
N LYS A 119 -2.05 5.34 -14.06
CA LYS A 119 -1.73 5.04 -12.67
C LYS A 119 -2.94 4.50 -11.90
N LEU A 120 -2.84 3.25 -11.46
CA LEU A 120 -3.82 2.56 -10.63
C LEU A 120 -3.44 2.60 -9.14
N ALA A 121 -2.14 2.44 -8.84
CA ALA A 121 -1.66 2.45 -7.47
C ALA A 121 -0.32 3.17 -7.35
N GLY A 122 -0.04 3.65 -6.14
CA GLY A 122 1.23 4.28 -5.77
C GLY A 122 1.78 3.75 -4.47
N ILE A 123 3.11 3.71 -4.36
CA ILE A 123 3.84 3.23 -3.19
C ILE A 123 4.73 4.34 -2.66
N LEU A 124 4.79 4.50 -1.34
CA LEU A 124 5.64 5.46 -0.66
C LEU A 124 6.35 4.78 0.51
N ILE A 125 7.67 4.68 0.44
CA ILE A 125 8.49 4.20 1.56
C ILE A 125 8.94 5.41 2.37
N GLU A 126 8.65 5.40 3.66
CA GLU A 126 9.15 6.37 4.63
C GLU A 126 9.81 5.61 5.77
N GLY A 127 10.93 6.14 6.25
CA GLY A 127 11.67 5.54 7.35
C GLY A 127 11.96 6.57 8.43
N GLU A 128 11.95 6.14 9.68
CA GLU A 128 12.37 6.92 10.81
C GLU A 128 13.61 6.28 11.42
N GLY A 129 14.69 7.06 11.49
CA GLY A 129 15.98 6.60 12.00
C GLY A 129 15.92 6.26 13.48
N GLY A 130 16.72 5.27 13.89
CA GLY A 130 16.80 4.80 15.27
C GLY A 130 17.30 3.37 15.32
N ARG A 131 17.18 2.76 16.50
CA ARG A 131 17.38 1.31 16.68
C ARG A 131 16.19 0.78 17.47
N PRO A 132 15.30 0.03 16.82
CA PRO A 132 15.32 -0.37 15.40
C PRO A 132 15.02 0.77 14.43
N LEU A 133 15.44 0.62 13.17
CA LEU A 133 14.98 1.45 12.05
C LEU A 133 13.50 1.10 11.77
N MET A 134 12.62 2.07 11.91
CA MET A 134 11.21 1.88 11.59
C MET A 134 10.94 2.28 10.15
N VAL A 135 10.26 1.41 9.40
CA VAL A 135 9.92 1.62 7.98
C VAL A 135 8.42 1.47 7.78
N ALA A 136 7.79 2.49 7.21
CA ALA A 136 6.41 2.46 6.77
C ALA A 136 6.36 2.31 5.23
N ILE A 137 5.69 1.27 4.76
CA ILE A 137 5.44 1.00 3.34
C ILE A 137 4.01 1.41 3.04
N GLY A 138 3.81 2.66 2.56
CA GLY A 138 2.51 3.20 2.19
C GLY A 138 2.08 2.74 0.81
N ILE A 139 0.84 2.32 0.70
CA ILE A 139 0.23 1.81 -0.53
C ILE A 139 -1.15 2.45 -0.68
N GLY A 140 -1.36 3.16 -1.80
CA GLY A 140 -2.66 3.64 -2.23
C GLY A 140 -3.09 2.90 -3.48
N ILE A 141 -4.30 2.31 -3.48
CA ILE A 141 -4.90 1.69 -4.67
C ILE A 141 -6.21 2.41 -4.99
N ASN A 142 -6.32 2.93 -6.20
CA ASN A 142 -7.55 3.53 -6.69
C ASN A 142 -8.56 2.42 -7.02
N CYS A 143 -9.58 2.25 -6.18
CA CYS A 143 -10.63 1.25 -6.39
C CYS A 143 -11.88 1.87 -7.04
N ARG A 144 -12.29 3.07 -6.58
CA ARG A 144 -13.53 3.74 -7.00
C ARG A 144 -13.32 5.14 -7.57
N HIS A 145 -12.21 5.79 -7.23
CA HIS A 145 -11.93 7.18 -7.60
C HIS A 145 -10.47 7.36 -8.01
N HIS A 146 -10.23 8.25 -8.96
CA HIS A 146 -8.90 8.69 -9.36
C HIS A 146 -8.91 10.19 -9.66
N PRO A 147 -7.82 10.94 -9.42
CA PRO A 147 -7.74 12.35 -9.75
C PRO A 147 -7.77 12.55 -11.27
N ARG A 148 -8.66 13.44 -11.75
CA ARG A 148 -8.80 13.75 -13.18
C ARG A 148 -7.69 14.67 -13.70
N ASP A 149 -7.22 15.58 -12.83
CA ASP A 149 -6.23 16.62 -13.16
C ASP A 149 -4.82 16.26 -12.65
N ALA A 150 -4.49 14.96 -12.60
CA ALA A 150 -3.17 14.52 -12.21
C ALA A 150 -2.14 14.80 -13.31
N ALA A 151 -0.90 15.17 -12.91
CA ALA A 151 0.23 15.38 -13.83
C ALA A 151 0.60 14.12 -14.67
N TYR A 152 0.11 12.95 -14.27
CA TYR A 152 0.23 11.69 -15.00
C TYR A 152 -1.15 11.02 -15.04
N PRO A 153 -1.60 10.49 -16.19
CA PRO A 153 -2.92 9.87 -16.32
C PRO A 153 -3.15 8.80 -15.25
N ALA A 154 -4.27 8.91 -14.54
CA ALA A 154 -4.69 7.98 -13.50
C ALA A 154 -5.94 7.21 -13.92
N THR A 155 -6.20 6.12 -13.22
CA THR A 155 -7.40 5.30 -13.36
C THR A 155 -7.73 4.64 -12.01
N ASP A 156 -8.89 4.01 -11.93
CA ASP A 156 -9.32 3.16 -10.81
C ASP A 156 -9.91 1.84 -11.32
N LEU A 157 -10.13 0.88 -10.43
CA LEU A 157 -10.65 -0.43 -10.77
C LEU A 157 -12.06 -0.35 -11.37
N ALA A 158 -12.93 0.51 -10.82
CA ALA A 158 -14.31 0.68 -11.32
C ALA A 158 -14.31 1.23 -12.74
N ALA A 159 -13.49 2.24 -13.05
CA ALA A 159 -13.33 2.78 -14.40
C ALA A 159 -12.77 1.75 -15.41
N GLN A 160 -12.08 0.73 -14.91
CA GLN A 160 -11.55 -0.39 -15.71
C GLN A 160 -12.52 -1.58 -15.80
N GLY A 161 -13.74 -1.44 -15.29
CA GLY A 161 -14.78 -2.47 -15.34
C GLY A 161 -14.61 -3.58 -14.30
N ALA A 162 -13.87 -3.34 -13.23
CA ALA A 162 -13.69 -4.29 -12.12
C ALA A 162 -14.47 -3.84 -10.87
N GLU A 163 -15.18 -4.76 -10.22
CA GLU A 163 -16.03 -4.46 -9.06
C GLU A 163 -15.33 -4.62 -7.71
N ALA A 164 -14.01 -4.88 -7.69
CA ALA A 164 -13.26 -5.10 -6.47
C ALA A 164 -13.31 -3.88 -5.55
N SER A 165 -13.67 -4.11 -4.29
CA SER A 165 -13.69 -3.09 -3.24
C SER A 165 -12.30 -2.86 -2.63
N ALA A 166 -12.13 -1.78 -1.86
CA ALA A 166 -10.94 -1.55 -1.06
C ALA A 166 -10.69 -2.69 -0.03
N ALA A 167 -11.75 -3.33 0.45
CA ALA A 167 -11.64 -4.46 1.37
C ALA A 167 -11.09 -5.71 0.68
N ASP A 168 -11.54 -6.01 -0.54
CA ASP A 168 -11.03 -7.13 -1.35
C ASP A 168 -9.58 -6.91 -1.72
N ALA A 169 -9.24 -5.68 -2.17
CA ALA A 169 -7.88 -5.27 -2.48
C ALA A 169 -6.96 -5.40 -1.25
N PHE A 170 -7.41 -4.99 -0.05
CA PHE A 170 -6.63 -5.09 1.17
C PHE A 170 -6.41 -6.55 1.60
N ALA A 171 -7.44 -7.39 1.57
CA ALA A 171 -7.30 -8.81 1.91
C ALA A 171 -6.26 -9.48 1.00
N ALA A 172 -6.36 -9.28 -0.32
CA ALA A 172 -5.39 -9.80 -1.28
C ALA A 172 -3.98 -9.22 -1.06
N LEU A 173 -3.87 -7.89 -0.83
CA LEU A 173 -2.59 -7.21 -0.59
C LEU A 173 -1.90 -7.74 0.66
N SER A 174 -2.64 -7.93 1.75
CA SER A 174 -2.08 -8.43 3.02
C SER A 174 -1.45 -9.82 2.86
N ARG A 175 -2.08 -10.70 2.08
CA ARG A 175 -1.54 -12.02 1.71
C ARG A 175 -0.30 -11.88 0.85
N ARG A 176 -0.42 -11.18 -0.28
CA ARG A 176 0.68 -11.07 -1.27
C ARG A 176 1.91 -10.37 -0.71
N MET A 177 1.72 -9.37 0.16
CA MET A 177 2.83 -8.71 0.82
C MET A 177 3.56 -9.66 1.77
N ALA A 178 2.82 -10.45 2.56
CA ALA A 178 3.41 -11.46 3.43
C ALA A 178 4.21 -12.53 2.66
N GLU A 179 3.70 -12.95 1.49
CA GLU A 179 4.40 -13.90 0.61
C GLU A 179 5.67 -13.28 0.00
N ARG A 180 5.57 -12.05 -0.52
CA ARG A 180 6.70 -11.36 -1.17
C ARG A 180 7.82 -10.99 -0.20
N LEU A 181 7.49 -10.55 1.01
CA LEU A 181 8.48 -10.31 2.06
C LEU A 181 9.23 -11.58 2.45
N ALA A 182 8.53 -12.72 2.55
CA ALA A 182 9.16 -14.00 2.86
C ALA A 182 10.10 -14.53 1.75
N LEU A 183 9.93 -14.07 0.51
CA LEU A 183 10.82 -14.41 -0.61
C LEU A 183 12.01 -13.43 -0.73
N TRP A 184 11.87 -12.23 -0.17
CA TRP A 184 12.90 -11.19 -0.23
C TRP A 184 13.95 -11.34 0.87
N ASN A 185 13.58 -11.87 2.03
CA ASN A 185 14.45 -12.22 3.15
C ASN A 185 15.02 -13.64 2.92
#